data_1da055becfb02f37294c5fbcffc99601
#
_entry.id   1da055becfb02f37294c5fbcffc99601
#
_cell.length_a   1.000
_cell.length_b   1.000
_cell.length_c   1.000
_cell.angle_alpha   90.00
_cell.angle_beta   90.00
_cell.angle_gamma   90.00
#
_symmetry.space_group_name_H-M   'P 1'
#
loop_
_entity.id
_entity.type
_entity.pdbx_description
1 polymer ?
#
loop_
_entity_poly.entity_id
_entity_poly.type
_entity_poly.pdbx_seq_one_letter_code
_entity_poly.pdbx_strand_id
1 'polypeptide(L)'
;MSRSSTDGLAIGLGASALALGRRRSAQARFAERLQAALGAWAAPRFQPAAAPADVAPGDVAPEETTMAAAPDAPDLIVEIDVAQRYTEVGAIDALRRALASGAPESADRGAGRAVRARRRATIVLDDFWGNHAIVRGDFRSLHAGDAGEIVRAYFADVFGADASAWSIQWQLREDGRALFASALARTLHDGIHAACGAEGVEIASLTLGLQHMLNRMRRTVAGREGLLLVIGETMLHAVSIENGRWCAYDAQRVFADAGGAAVPLAEVARHVFERSPALRHDDCEVYLYGAGADPAQFDRYFDHVHLLQDPASAQAPARRLLEFAQ
;
A
#
# COMPACT_ATOMS: atom_id res chain seq x y z
N MET A 1 14.77 -31.71 12.76
CA MET A 1 13.78 -31.32 11.73
C MET A 1 14.18 -29.97 11.19
N SER A 2 14.84 -29.95 10.05
CA SER A 2 15.33 -28.72 9.40
C SER A 2 14.14 -27.99 8.82
N ARG A 3 13.80 -26.80 9.33
CA ARG A 3 12.81 -25.91 8.72
C ARG A 3 13.41 -25.42 7.41
N SER A 4 12.97 -25.97 6.28
CA SER A 4 13.29 -25.42 4.97
C SER A 4 12.87 -23.96 4.95
N SER A 5 13.85 -23.07 4.86
CA SER A 5 13.64 -21.63 4.66
C SER A 5 12.89 -21.48 3.32
N THR A 6 11.60 -21.22 3.37
CA THR A 6 10.82 -20.88 2.18
C THR A 6 11.21 -19.45 1.81
N ASP A 7 11.93 -19.27 0.72
CA ASP A 7 12.30 -17.94 0.21
C ASP A 7 11.01 -17.19 -0.16
N GLY A 8 10.62 -16.23 0.69
CA GLY A 8 9.48 -15.37 0.45
C GLY A 8 9.87 -14.23 -0.49
N LEU A 9 9.08 -14.03 -1.53
CA LEU A 9 9.18 -12.87 -2.42
C LEU A 9 8.16 -11.81 -1.97
N ALA A 10 8.55 -10.54 -2.07
CA ALA A 10 7.69 -9.39 -1.94
C ALA A 10 7.64 -8.66 -3.29
N ILE A 11 6.46 -8.29 -3.76
CA ILE A 11 6.26 -7.67 -5.06
C ILE A 11 5.32 -6.48 -4.90
N GLY A 12 5.77 -5.29 -5.31
CA GLY A 12 4.96 -4.11 -5.47
C GLY A 12 4.71 -3.86 -6.96
N LEU A 13 3.48 -4.01 -7.44
CA LEU A 13 3.12 -3.82 -8.83
C LEU A 13 2.37 -2.50 -9.01
N GLY A 14 3.08 -1.48 -9.45
CA GLY A 14 2.55 -0.17 -9.81
C GLY A 14 1.95 -0.13 -11.21
N ALA A 15 1.45 1.02 -11.61
CA ALA A 15 0.91 1.27 -12.94
C ALA A 15 2.01 1.57 -13.98
N SER A 16 3.17 2.05 -13.53
CA SER A 16 4.32 2.44 -14.37
C SER A 16 5.57 1.58 -14.15
N ALA A 17 5.69 0.93 -13.00
CA ALA A 17 6.84 0.10 -12.63
C ALA A 17 6.45 -0.99 -11.63
N LEU A 18 7.29 -2.03 -11.57
CA LEU A 18 7.23 -3.10 -10.58
C LEU A 18 8.51 -3.08 -9.73
N ALA A 19 8.36 -3.32 -8.42
CA ALA A 19 9.48 -3.56 -7.51
C ALA A 19 9.40 -4.99 -6.95
N LEU A 20 10.52 -5.71 -7.02
CA LEU A 20 10.68 -7.06 -6.48
C LEU A 20 11.76 -7.08 -5.42
N GLY A 21 11.47 -7.66 -4.27
CA GLY A 21 12.41 -7.82 -3.17
C GLY A 21 12.19 -9.14 -2.43
N ARG A 22 12.99 -9.36 -1.39
CA ARG A 22 12.80 -10.49 -0.49
C ARG A 22 11.85 -10.13 0.63
N ARG A 23 10.97 -11.05 0.99
CA ARG A 23 10.09 -10.88 2.14
C ARG A 23 10.93 -10.94 3.42
N ARG A 24 10.91 -9.88 4.20
CA ARG A 24 11.58 -9.83 5.50
C ARG A 24 11.00 -10.88 6.45
N SER A 25 11.86 -11.56 7.19
CA SER A 25 11.41 -12.54 8.18
C SER A 25 10.60 -11.85 9.28
N ALA A 26 9.68 -12.59 9.92
CA ALA A 26 8.90 -12.04 11.05
C ALA A 26 9.81 -11.56 12.19
N GLN A 27 10.99 -12.19 12.37
CA GLN A 27 11.99 -11.78 13.34
C GLN A 27 12.65 -10.45 12.98
N ALA A 28 13.01 -10.24 11.70
CA ALA A 28 13.58 -8.97 11.24
C ALA A 28 12.58 -7.83 11.42
N ARG A 29 11.30 -8.04 11.07
CA ARG A 29 10.22 -7.05 11.27
C ARG A 29 9.99 -6.74 12.74
N PHE A 30 10.09 -7.74 13.63
CA PHE A 30 9.96 -7.54 15.06
C PHE A 30 11.15 -6.74 15.61
N ALA A 31 12.37 -7.03 15.20
CA ALA A 31 13.58 -6.31 15.61
C ALA A 31 13.53 -4.84 15.16
N GLU A 32 13.13 -4.55 13.92
CA GLU A 32 12.95 -3.17 13.42
C GLU A 32 11.89 -2.41 14.22
N ARG A 33 10.74 -3.03 14.53
CA ARG A 33 9.69 -2.42 15.35
C ARG A 33 10.20 -2.13 16.78
N LEU A 34 11.01 -3.02 17.33
CA LEU A 34 11.60 -2.82 18.65
C LEU A 34 12.62 -1.68 18.62
N GLN A 35 13.48 -1.61 17.59
CA GLN A 35 14.43 -0.52 17.42
C GLN A 35 13.74 0.83 17.20
N ALA A 36 12.70 0.88 16.35
CA ALA A 36 11.90 2.08 16.15
C ALA A 36 11.21 2.54 17.45
N ALA A 37 10.68 1.61 18.24
CA ALA A 37 10.09 1.91 19.53
C ALA A 37 11.13 2.41 20.55
N LEU A 38 12.32 1.81 20.61
CA LEU A 38 13.40 2.23 21.48
C LEU A 38 14.00 3.57 21.02
N GLY A 39 14.16 3.81 19.72
CA GLY A 39 14.59 5.09 19.17
C GLY A 39 13.62 6.24 19.47
N ALA A 40 12.31 5.99 19.45
CA ALA A 40 11.29 6.95 19.85
C ALA A 40 11.32 7.25 21.38
N TRP A 41 11.82 6.33 22.18
CA TRP A 41 12.01 6.54 23.63
C TRP A 41 13.31 7.29 23.94
N ALA A 42 14.34 7.17 23.11
CA ALA A 42 15.65 7.80 23.29
C ALA A 42 15.72 9.24 22.77
N ALA A 43 14.70 9.76 22.10
CA ALA A 43 14.64 11.17 21.72
C ALA A 43 14.53 12.05 22.98
N PRO A 44 15.49 12.96 23.25
CA PRO A 44 15.50 13.74 24.46
C PRO A 44 14.30 14.69 24.51
N ARG A 45 13.42 14.48 25.46
CA ARG A 45 12.23 15.29 25.72
C ARG A 45 12.51 16.59 26.48
N PHE A 46 13.75 17.04 26.59
CA PHE A 46 14.04 18.35 27.20
C PHE A 46 15.42 18.83 26.73
N GLN A 47 15.48 19.92 25.99
CA GLN A 47 16.63 20.80 25.97
C GLN A 47 16.38 21.88 27.03
N PRO A 48 17.07 21.87 28.19
CA PRO A 48 17.23 23.10 28.94
C PRO A 48 18.27 23.97 28.28
N ALA A 49 18.02 25.28 28.32
CA ALA A 49 18.82 26.32 27.74
C ALA A 49 20.32 26.24 28.15
N ALA A 50 21.17 26.59 27.20
CA ALA A 50 22.61 26.56 27.28
C ALA A 50 23.18 27.37 28.46
N ALA A 51 24.18 26.79 29.13
CA ALA A 51 25.23 27.48 29.85
C ALA A 51 26.60 27.03 29.32
N PRO A 52 27.62 27.91 29.30
CA PRO A 52 28.79 27.78 28.44
C PRO A 52 29.85 26.82 28.98
N ALA A 53 30.66 26.43 28.03
CA ALA A 53 31.78 25.51 28.01
C ALA A 53 32.77 25.60 29.19
N ASP A 54 33.26 24.42 29.57
CA ASP A 54 34.67 24.24 29.93
C ASP A 54 35.20 22.88 29.41
N VAL A 55 36.39 22.93 28.85
CA VAL A 55 37.06 21.88 28.10
C VAL A 55 37.97 21.09 29.04
N ALA A 56 37.91 19.76 28.98
CA ALA A 56 39.06 18.92 29.39
C ALA A 56 38.99 17.53 28.66
N PRO A 57 40.14 16.92 28.38
CA PRO A 57 40.29 15.91 27.33
C PRO A 57 40.31 14.48 27.88
N GLY A 58 39.89 13.57 27.04
CA GLY A 58 40.45 12.21 26.97
C GLY A 58 39.77 11.15 27.80
N ASP A 59 38.92 10.35 27.12
CA ASP A 59 38.95 8.91 27.30
C ASP A 59 38.36 8.22 26.09
N VAL A 60 39.21 7.39 25.48
CA VAL A 60 38.88 6.56 24.31
C VAL A 60 38.09 5.37 24.83
N ALA A 61 36.80 5.34 24.60
CA ALA A 61 35.96 4.16 24.83
C ALA A 61 36.14 3.15 23.68
N PRO A 62 36.14 1.83 23.95
CA PRO A 62 36.33 0.81 22.93
C PRO A 62 35.17 0.79 21.95
N GLU A 63 35.54 0.73 20.67
CA GLU A 63 34.58 0.51 19.57
C GLU A 63 33.85 -0.83 19.77
N GLU A 64 32.62 -0.78 20.21
CA GLU A 64 31.71 -1.91 20.07
C GLU A 64 31.49 -2.12 18.56
N THR A 65 32.10 -3.15 18.04
CA THR A 65 31.86 -3.66 16.69
C THR A 65 30.42 -4.12 16.61
N THR A 66 29.53 -3.20 16.28
CA THR A 66 28.16 -3.51 15.89
C THR A 66 28.27 -4.38 14.63
N MET A 67 27.98 -5.66 14.76
CA MET A 67 27.82 -6.55 13.61
C MET A 67 26.79 -5.91 12.69
N ALA A 68 27.26 -5.23 11.66
CA ALA A 68 26.44 -4.70 10.59
C ALA A 68 25.67 -5.87 9.97
N ALA A 69 24.35 -5.84 10.06
CA ALA A 69 23.50 -6.74 9.32
C ALA A 69 23.92 -6.67 7.85
N ALA A 70 24.12 -7.84 7.22
CA ALA A 70 24.50 -7.89 5.82
C ALA A 70 23.54 -6.99 5.00
N PRO A 71 24.06 -6.14 4.10
CA PRO A 71 23.23 -5.26 3.31
C PRO A 71 22.19 -6.09 2.55
N ASP A 72 20.91 -5.78 2.76
CA ASP A 72 19.82 -6.40 2.00
C ASP A 72 20.15 -6.28 0.51
N ALA A 73 19.98 -7.38 -0.23
CA ALA A 73 20.19 -7.37 -1.67
C ALA A 73 19.30 -6.25 -2.26
N PRO A 74 19.82 -5.42 -3.19
CA PRO A 74 19.07 -4.31 -3.73
C PRO A 74 17.76 -4.80 -4.36
N ASP A 75 16.68 -4.09 -4.09
CA ASP A 75 15.39 -4.38 -4.71
C ASP A 75 15.50 -4.21 -6.23
N LEU A 76 14.98 -5.18 -6.97
CA LEU A 76 14.90 -5.09 -8.42
C LEU A 76 13.71 -4.20 -8.81
N ILE A 77 13.98 -3.15 -9.56
CA ILE A 77 12.93 -2.33 -10.17
C ILE A 77 12.88 -2.64 -11.67
N VAL A 78 11.68 -2.98 -12.16
CA VAL A 78 11.40 -3.21 -13.58
C VAL A 78 10.40 -2.18 -14.05
N GLU A 79 10.83 -1.28 -14.92
CA GLU A 79 9.90 -0.32 -15.53
C GLU A 79 9.01 -1.00 -16.55
N ILE A 80 7.76 -0.56 -16.61
CA ILE A 80 6.82 -0.93 -17.67
C ILE A 80 7.10 -0.03 -18.86
N ASP A 81 7.20 -0.61 -20.05
CA ASP A 81 7.37 0.13 -21.29
C ASP A 81 6.34 1.26 -21.40
N VAL A 82 6.77 2.45 -21.80
CA VAL A 82 5.93 3.66 -21.87
C VAL A 82 4.66 3.41 -22.69
N ALA A 83 4.76 2.65 -23.78
CA ALA A 83 3.62 2.29 -24.63
C ALA A 83 2.65 1.30 -23.98
N GLN A 84 3.08 0.60 -22.92
CA GLN A 84 2.31 -0.41 -22.20
C GLN A 84 1.98 0.00 -20.74
N ARG A 85 2.38 1.19 -20.32
CA ARG A 85 1.97 1.75 -19.03
C ARG A 85 0.45 1.78 -18.94
N TYR A 86 -0.07 1.56 -17.76
CA TYR A 86 -1.52 1.56 -17.51
C TYR A 86 -2.31 0.46 -18.22
N THR A 87 -1.63 -0.58 -18.74
CA THR A 87 -2.27 -1.74 -19.36
C THR A 87 -1.98 -3.02 -18.57
N GLU A 88 -2.96 -3.92 -18.49
CA GLU A 88 -2.79 -5.23 -17.84
C GLU A 88 -1.67 -6.05 -18.49
N VAL A 89 -1.53 -5.97 -19.81
CA VAL A 89 -0.48 -6.67 -20.57
C VAL A 89 0.90 -6.21 -20.11
N GLY A 90 1.12 -4.89 -20.03
CA GLY A 90 2.39 -4.33 -19.57
C GLY A 90 2.73 -4.70 -18.12
N ALA A 91 1.73 -4.72 -17.25
CA ALA A 91 1.88 -5.14 -15.86
C ALA A 91 2.29 -6.62 -15.74
N ILE A 92 1.61 -7.51 -16.49
CA ILE A 92 1.91 -8.95 -16.52
C ILE A 92 3.28 -9.24 -17.11
N ASP A 93 3.67 -8.54 -18.19
CA ASP A 93 4.97 -8.71 -18.83
C ASP A 93 6.12 -8.19 -17.94
N ALA A 94 5.92 -7.08 -17.20
CA ALA A 94 6.85 -6.62 -16.19
C ALA A 94 7.02 -7.64 -15.06
N LEU A 95 5.92 -8.25 -14.62
CA LEU A 95 5.94 -9.31 -13.60
C LEU A 95 6.74 -10.53 -14.10
N ARG A 96 6.52 -11.00 -15.31
CA ARG A 96 7.28 -12.11 -15.90
C ARG A 96 8.78 -11.80 -15.95
N ARG A 97 9.16 -10.62 -16.46
CA ARG A 97 10.56 -10.17 -16.51
C ARG A 97 11.21 -10.12 -15.12
N ALA A 98 10.50 -9.59 -14.13
CA ALA A 98 10.99 -9.51 -12.77
C ALA A 98 11.21 -10.90 -12.15
N LEU A 99 10.26 -11.82 -12.33
CA LEU A 99 10.35 -13.19 -11.80
C LEU A 99 11.45 -13.99 -12.46
N ALA A 100 11.67 -13.81 -13.78
CA ALA A 100 12.76 -14.46 -14.52
C ALA A 100 14.12 -13.92 -14.09
N SER A 101 14.26 -12.60 -13.87
CA SER A 101 15.52 -11.96 -13.43
C SER A 101 15.84 -12.22 -11.95
N GLY A 102 14.81 -12.33 -11.11
CA GLY A 102 14.93 -12.61 -9.67
C GLY A 102 15.09 -14.10 -9.34
N ALA A 103 15.19 -14.97 -10.34
CA ALA A 103 15.56 -16.37 -10.09
C ALA A 103 17.01 -16.39 -9.56
N PRO A 104 17.28 -17.00 -8.38
CA PRO A 104 18.65 -17.16 -7.95
C PRO A 104 19.39 -17.94 -9.04
N GLU A 105 20.51 -17.38 -9.52
CA GLU A 105 21.46 -18.16 -10.30
C GLU A 105 21.89 -19.33 -9.40
N SER A 106 21.24 -20.45 -9.57
CA SER A 106 21.68 -21.69 -8.96
C SER A 106 22.94 -22.10 -9.70
N ALA A 107 24.05 -21.46 -9.31
CA ALA A 107 25.41 -21.95 -9.57
C ALA A 107 25.61 -23.22 -8.76
N ASP A 108 24.92 -24.26 -9.11
CA ASP A 108 25.39 -25.63 -8.95
C ASP A 108 24.44 -26.59 -9.66
N ARG A 109 24.67 -26.78 -10.96
CA ARG A 109 24.01 -27.85 -11.74
C ARG A 109 24.71 -29.17 -11.45
N GLY A 110 24.90 -29.48 -10.16
CA GLY A 110 25.25 -30.81 -9.69
C GLY A 110 24.03 -31.73 -9.81
N ALA A 111 24.13 -32.77 -10.59
CA ALA A 111 23.15 -33.79 -10.85
C ALA A 111 22.51 -34.35 -9.57
N GLY A 112 21.33 -33.92 -9.27
CA GLY A 112 20.46 -34.44 -8.22
C GLY A 112 19.13 -33.68 -8.31
N ARG A 113 18.03 -34.41 -8.42
CA ARG A 113 16.66 -33.93 -8.49
C ARG A 113 16.31 -33.12 -7.23
N ALA A 114 16.90 -31.91 -7.10
CA ALA A 114 16.61 -30.97 -6.03
C ALA A 114 15.16 -30.57 -6.21
N VAL A 115 14.31 -30.96 -5.27
CA VAL A 115 12.96 -30.42 -5.10
C VAL A 115 13.12 -28.89 -5.05
N ARG A 116 12.79 -28.19 -6.14
CA ARG A 116 12.81 -26.72 -6.17
C ARG A 116 11.97 -26.26 -4.99
N ALA A 117 12.59 -25.63 -4.01
CA ALA A 117 11.87 -25.03 -2.92
C ALA A 117 10.82 -24.10 -3.51
N ARG A 118 9.55 -24.34 -3.21
CA ARG A 118 8.44 -23.49 -3.69
C ARG A 118 8.65 -22.08 -3.17
N ARG A 119 8.94 -21.15 -4.06
CA ARG A 119 8.97 -19.72 -3.72
C ARG A 119 7.55 -19.26 -3.45
N ARG A 120 7.35 -18.43 -2.44
CA ARG A 120 6.03 -17.86 -2.12
C ARG A 120 6.08 -16.34 -2.25
N ALA A 121 5.13 -15.75 -2.96
CA ALA A 121 5.05 -14.31 -3.19
C ALA A 121 3.90 -13.67 -2.43
N THR A 122 4.17 -12.52 -1.80
CA THR A 122 3.16 -11.54 -1.39
C THR A 122 3.19 -10.43 -2.40
N ILE A 123 2.05 -10.13 -3.01
CA ILE A 123 1.91 -9.14 -4.10
C ILE A 123 0.97 -8.05 -3.64
N VAL A 124 1.43 -6.80 -3.71
CA VAL A 124 0.61 -5.62 -3.48
C VAL A 124 0.53 -4.82 -4.78
N LEU A 125 -0.69 -4.60 -5.24
CA LEU A 125 -0.99 -3.87 -6.47
C LEU A 125 -1.28 -2.40 -6.16
N ASP A 126 -0.95 -1.53 -7.09
CA ASP A 126 -1.46 -0.16 -7.10
C ASP A 126 -2.99 -0.16 -7.25
N ASP A 127 -3.63 0.79 -6.61
CA ASP A 127 -5.09 0.91 -6.63
C ASP A 127 -5.64 1.35 -7.99
N PHE A 128 -4.77 1.75 -8.92
CA PHE A 128 -5.10 1.91 -10.34
C PHE A 128 -5.74 0.66 -10.94
N TRP A 129 -5.29 -0.52 -10.49
CA TRP A 129 -5.72 -1.81 -11.02
C TRP A 129 -7.05 -2.32 -10.47
N GLY A 130 -7.55 -1.69 -9.41
CA GLY A 130 -8.74 -2.16 -8.71
C GLY A 130 -9.74 -1.06 -8.39
N ASN A 131 -10.85 -1.50 -7.87
CA ASN A 131 -11.89 -0.63 -7.33
C ASN A 131 -12.16 -0.99 -5.89
N HIS A 132 -12.53 0.01 -5.08
CA HIS A 132 -12.90 -0.18 -3.69
C HIS A 132 -14.31 0.35 -3.43
N ALA A 133 -14.93 -0.19 -2.39
CA ALA A 133 -16.21 0.30 -1.90
C ALA A 133 -16.32 0.14 -0.39
N ILE A 134 -17.03 1.06 0.25
CA ILE A 134 -17.55 0.90 1.60
C ILE A 134 -19.07 0.88 1.49
N VAL A 135 -19.65 -0.30 1.58
CA VAL A 135 -21.10 -0.49 1.51
C VAL A 135 -21.67 -0.39 2.91
N ARG A 136 -22.51 0.62 3.15
CA ARG A 136 -23.17 0.85 4.46
C ARG A 136 -24.48 0.05 4.53
N GLY A 137 -24.76 -0.52 5.70
CA GLY A 137 -25.99 -1.29 5.94
C GLY A 137 -25.94 -2.02 7.27
N ASP A 138 -27.03 -2.67 7.63
CA ASP A 138 -27.04 -3.59 8.77
C ASP A 138 -26.87 -5.03 8.27
N PHE A 139 -25.68 -5.55 8.43
CA PHE A 139 -25.27 -6.88 7.95
C PHE A 139 -25.17 -7.91 9.08
N ARG A 140 -25.55 -7.55 10.32
CA ARG A 140 -25.36 -8.40 11.52
C ARG A 140 -26.12 -9.71 11.46
N SER A 141 -27.25 -9.72 10.76
CA SER A 141 -28.09 -10.92 10.61
C SER A 141 -27.90 -11.66 9.28
N LEU A 142 -27.01 -11.17 8.40
CA LEU A 142 -26.81 -11.77 7.08
C LEU A 142 -25.77 -12.89 7.13
N HIS A 143 -26.00 -13.90 6.33
CA HIS A 143 -24.98 -14.90 6.07
C HIS A 143 -23.89 -14.36 5.11
N ALA A 144 -22.71 -14.96 5.16
CA ALA A 144 -21.60 -14.55 4.29
C ALA A 144 -21.94 -14.60 2.80
N GLY A 145 -22.78 -15.56 2.37
CA GLY A 145 -23.28 -15.66 1.00
C GLY A 145 -24.08 -14.42 0.57
N ASP A 146 -25.06 -14.03 1.41
CA ASP A 146 -25.92 -12.87 1.13
C ASP A 146 -25.14 -11.57 1.09
N ALA A 147 -24.19 -11.40 2.02
CA ALA A 147 -23.28 -10.25 2.01
C ALA A 147 -22.45 -10.19 0.71
N GLY A 148 -21.99 -11.34 0.23
CA GLY A 148 -21.27 -11.44 -1.05
C GLY A 148 -22.14 -11.06 -2.25
N GLU A 149 -23.42 -11.43 -2.26
CA GLU A 149 -24.38 -11.03 -3.31
C GLU A 149 -24.60 -9.50 -3.31
N ILE A 150 -24.77 -8.89 -2.12
CA ILE A 150 -24.94 -7.44 -1.99
C ILE A 150 -23.70 -6.71 -2.54
N VAL A 151 -22.50 -7.19 -2.22
CA VAL A 151 -21.26 -6.58 -2.74
C VAL A 151 -21.19 -6.72 -4.27
N ARG A 152 -21.50 -7.89 -4.82
CA ARG A 152 -21.53 -8.10 -6.27
C ARG A 152 -22.52 -7.20 -6.97
N ALA A 153 -23.75 -7.09 -6.41
CA ALA A 153 -24.77 -6.20 -6.94
C ALA A 153 -24.32 -4.73 -6.91
N TYR A 154 -23.67 -4.29 -5.81
CA TYR A 154 -23.12 -2.95 -5.70
C TYR A 154 -22.07 -2.66 -6.78
N PHE A 155 -21.12 -3.58 -7.00
CA PHE A 155 -20.10 -3.39 -8.04
C PHE A 155 -20.70 -3.39 -9.45
N ALA A 156 -21.71 -4.20 -9.72
CA ALA A 156 -22.42 -4.22 -10.99
C ALA A 156 -23.17 -2.89 -11.24
N ASP A 157 -23.83 -2.34 -10.22
CA ASP A 157 -24.57 -1.10 -10.30
C ASP A 157 -23.64 0.12 -10.49
N VAL A 158 -22.59 0.22 -9.66
CA VAL A 158 -21.72 1.41 -9.64
C VAL A 158 -20.75 1.43 -10.83
N PHE A 159 -20.22 0.27 -11.23
CA PHE A 159 -19.19 0.19 -12.27
C PHE A 159 -19.71 -0.33 -13.62
N GLY A 160 -21.00 -0.66 -13.72
CA GLY A 160 -21.66 -1.06 -14.95
C GLY A 160 -21.13 -2.35 -15.60
N ALA A 161 -20.38 -3.15 -14.84
CA ALA A 161 -19.73 -4.35 -15.34
C ALA A 161 -20.42 -5.62 -14.81
N ASP A 162 -20.41 -6.68 -15.65
CA ASP A 162 -20.80 -8.00 -15.18
C ASP A 162 -19.94 -8.42 -13.99
N ALA A 163 -20.58 -8.80 -12.89
CA ALA A 163 -19.90 -9.26 -11.68
C ALA A 163 -18.92 -10.44 -11.93
N SER A 164 -19.14 -11.21 -13.01
CA SER A 164 -18.23 -12.29 -13.43
C SER A 164 -16.89 -11.79 -13.95
N ALA A 165 -16.80 -10.55 -14.42
CA ALA A 165 -15.56 -9.93 -14.88
C ALA A 165 -14.61 -9.53 -13.75
N TRP A 166 -15.07 -9.60 -12.49
CA TRP A 166 -14.32 -9.17 -11.32
C TRP A 166 -13.98 -10.32 -10.38
N SER A 167 -12.77 -10.27 -9.83
CA SER A 167 -12.39 -10.99 -8.61
C SER A 167 -12.66 -10.07 -7.44
N ILE A 168 -13.74 -10.33 -6.69
CA ILE A 168 -14.20 -9.46 -5.60
C ILE A 168 -13.88 -10.13 -4.28
N GLN A 169 -13.30 -9.34 -3.36
CA GLN A 169 -13.06 -9.71 -1.97
C GLN A 169 -13.73 -8.69 -1.06
N TRP A 170 -14.24 -9.11 0.06
CA TRP A 170 -14.89 -8.23 1.01
C TRP A 170 -14.67 -8.69 2.44
N GLN A 171 -14.79 -7.74 3.35
CA GLN A 171 -14.70 -7.97 4.79
C GLN A 171 -15.79 -7.18 5.50
N LEU A 172 -16.51 -7.86 6.38
CA LEU A 172 -17.47 -7.22 7.26
C LEU A 172 -16.72 -6.49 8.38
N ARG A 173 -17.10 -5.24 8.62
CA ARG A 173 -16.62 -4.48 9.77
C ARG A 173 -17.12 -5.12 11.08
N GLU A 174 -16.35 -5.02 12.15
CA GLU A 174 -16.62 -5.65 13.45
C GLU A 174 -18.02 -5.32 14.04
N ASP A 175 -18.52 -4.11 13.76
CA ASP A 175 -19.86 -3.67 14.23
C ASP A 175 -21.01 -4.15 13.32
N GLY A 176 -20.71 -4.83 12.24
CA GLY A 176 -21.69 -5.33 11.28
C GLY A 176 -22.43 -4.26 10.47
N ARG A 177 -21.96 -3.01 10.47
CA ARG A 177 -22.64 -1.88 9.83
C ARG A 177 -22.03 -1.41 8.52
N ALA A 178 -20.94 -2.01 8.09
CA ALA A 178 -20.34 -1.74 6.80
C ALA A 178 -19.56 -2.94 6.29
N LEU A 179 -19.51 -3.08 4.97
CA LEU A 179 -18.63 -3.99 4.25
C LEU A 179 -17.57 -3.15 3.55
N PHE A 180 -16.30 -3.47 3.78
CA PHE A 180 -15.22 -2.98 2.95
C PHE A 180 -14.98 -4.01 1.85
N ALA A 181 -15.05 -3.57 0.59
CA ALA A 181 -14.89 -4.46 -0.55
C ALA A 181 -13.85 -3.92 -1.54
N SER A 182 -13.18 -4.83 -2.22
CA SER A 182 -12.23 -4.54 -3.28
C SER A 182 -12.46 -5.48 -4.44
N ALA A 183 -12.37 -4.96 -5.66
CA ALA A 183 -12.52 -5.70 -6.89
C ALA A 183 -11.31 -5.50 -7.79
N LEU A 184 -10.82 -6.59 -8.36
CA LEU A 184 -9.74 -6.63 -9.35
C LEU A 184 -10.29 -7.25 -10.63
N ALA A 185 -9.93 -6.71 -11.80
CA ALA A 185 -10.30 -7.34 -13.07
C ALA A 185 -9.82 -8.80 -13.09
N ARG A 186 -10.72 -9.74 -13.45
CA ARG A 186 -10.42 -11.17 -13.44
C ARG A 186 -9.30 -11.49 -14.43
N THR A 187 -9.24 -10.80 -15.55
CA THR A 187 -8.17 -10.93 -16.56
C THR A 187 -6.80 -10.64 -15.97
N LEU A 188 -6.66 -9.57 -15.21
CA LEU A 188 -5.41 -9.24 -14.51
C LEU A 188 -5.11 -10.23 -13.38
N HIS A 189 -6.12 -10.57 -12.57
CA HIS A 189 -5.98 -11.55 -11.49
C HIS A 189 -5.45 -12.89 -12.03
N ASP A 190 -6.09 -13.44 -13.05
CA ASP A 190 -5.73 -14.74 -13.62
C ASP A 190 -4.39 -14.66 -14.37
N GLY A 191 -4.09 -13.51 -15.03
CA GLY A 191 -2.81 -13.25 -15.68
C GLY A 191 -1.65 -13.24 -14.69
N ILE A 192 -1.82 -12.63 -13.51
CA ILE A 192 -0.83 -12.65 -12.43
C ILE A 192 -0.62 -14.08 -11.92
N HIS A 193 -1.70 -14.84 -11.68
CA HIS A 193 -1.62 -16.23 -11.26
C HIS A 193 -0.90 -17.10 -12.30
N ALA A 194 -1.19 -16.92 -13.58
CA ALA A 194 -0.55 -17.65 -14.66
C ALA A 194 0.96 -17.29 -14.76
N ALA A 195 1.31 -16.01 -14.65
CA ALA A 195 2.71 -15.56 -14.69
C ALA A 195 3.52 -16.13 -13.52
N CYS A 196 3.00 -16.08 -12.31
CA CYS A 196 3.64 -16.67 -11.13
C CYS A 196 3.75 -18.20 -11.25
N GLY A 197 2.69 -18.87 -11.71
CA GLY A 197 2.66 -20.32 -11.87
C GLY A 197 3.70 -20.81 -12.89
N ALA A 198 3.89 -20.11 -14.00
CA ALA A 198 4.89 -20.42 -15.02
C ALA A 198 6.33 -20.41 -14.44
N GLU A 199 6.60 -19.53 -13.47
CA GLU A 199 7.90 -19.41 -12.82
C GLU A 199 8.01 -20.25 -11.53
N GLY A 200 7.01 -21.08 -11.22
CA GLY A 200 7.00 -21.95 -10.03
C GLY A 200 6.85 -21.15 -8.74
N VAL A 201 6.22 -19.98 -8.77
CA VAL A 201 5.95 -19.14 -7.62
C VAL A 201 4.50 -19.31 -7.18
N GLU A 202 4.28 -19.66 -5.91
CA GLU A 202 2.98 -19.74 -5.28
C GLU A 202 2.59 -18.35 -4.72
N ILE A 203 1.41 -17.84 -5.05
CA ILE A 203 0.91 -16.59 -4.49
C ILE A 203 0.38 -16.85 -3.08
N ALA A 204 1.02 -16.27 -2.07
CA ALA A 204 0.60 -16.33 -0.69
C ALA A 204 -0.48 -15.29 -0.37
N SER A 205 -0.39 -14.11 -1.02
CA SER A 205 -1.35 -13.01 -0.86
C SER A 205 -1.28 -12.11 -2.09
N LEU A 206 -2.44 -11.67 -2.55
CA LEU A 206 -2.62 -10.66 -3.60
C LEU A 206 -3.61 -9.62 -3.08
N THR A 207 -3.16 -8.39 -2.91
CA THR A 207 -3.94 -7.30 -2.30
C THR A 207 -3.73 -5.98 -3.03
N LEU A 208 -4.62 -5.01 -2.80
CA LEU A 208 -4.50 -3.62 -3.27
C LEU A 208 -3.87 -2.72 -2.20
N GLY A 209 -3.22 -1.64 -2.61
CA GLY A 209 -2.43 -0.75 -1.76
C GLY A 209 -3.23 -0.02 -0.70
N LEU A 210 -4.44 0.45 -1.05
CA LEU A 210 -5.29 1.24 -0.15
C LEU A 210 -5.56 0.54 1.19
N GLN A 211 -5.78 -0.77 1.18
CA GLN A 211 -6.02 -1.54 2.41
C GLN A 211 -4.85 -1.42 3.40
N HIS A 212 -3.62 -1.48 2.89
CA HIS A 212 -2.40 -1.35 3.69
C HIS A 212 -2.25 0.09 4.22
N MET A 213 -2.54 1.08 3.38
CA MET A 213 -2.51 2.49 3.77
C MET A 213 -3.53 2.78 4.87
N LEU A 214 -4.78 2.38 4.70
CA LEU A 214 -5.83 2.56 5.71
C LEU A 214 -5.49 1.85 7.03
N ASN A 215 -4.94 0.65 6.98
CA ASN A 215 -4.50 -0.06 8.18
C ASN A 215 -3.35 0.67 8.91
N ARG A 216 -2.41 1.26 8.17
CA ARG A 216 -1.33 2.08 8.74
C ARG A 216 -1.89 3.33 9.41
N MET A 217 -2.88 3.98 8.78
CA MET A 217 -3.50 5.21 9.27
C MET A 217 -4.50 5.00 10.42
N ARG A 218 -4.99 3.78 10.64
CA ARG A 218 -6.03 3.46 11.64
C ARG A 218 -5.76 4.06 13.03
N ARG A 219 -4.51 4.01 13.49
CA ARG A 219 -4.13 4.58 14.82
C ARG A 219 -4.08 6.10 14.81
N THR A 220 -3.66 6.69 13.70
CA THR A 220 -3.52 8.15 13.56
C THR A 220 -4.88 8.82 13.55
N VAL A 221 -5.89 8.18 12.96
CA VAL A 221 -7.26 8.72 12.84
C VAL A 221 -8.20 8.21 13.95
N ALA A 222 -7.70 7.44 14.90
CA ALA A 222 -8.51 6.91 16.01
C ALA A 222 -9.19 8.05 16.79
N GLY A 223 -10.51 7.98 16.93
CA GLY A 223 -11.32 9.00 17.62
C GLY A 223 -11.49 10.32 16.86
N ARG A 224 -11.03 10.40 15.61
CA ARG A 224 -11.19 11.57 14.75
C ARG A 224 -12.43 11.45 13.86
N GLU A 225 -12.86 12.60 13.35
CA GLU A 225 -13.90 12.74 12.33
C GLU A 225 -13.32 13.58 11.18
N GLY A 226 -13.81 13.38 9.97
CA GLY A 226 -13.37 14.17 8.83
C GLY A 226 -13.17 13.35 7.55
N LEU A 227 -12.37 13.90 6.64
CA LEU A 227 -12.05 13.35 5.34
C LEU A 227 -10.57 13.02 5.24
N LEU A 228 -10.24 11.77 4.99
CA LEU A 228 -8.87 11.37 4.62
C LEU A 228 -8.74 11.38 3.09
N LEU A 229 -7.81 12.18 2.59
CA LEU A 229 -7.38 12.19 1.19
C LEU A 229 -6.06 11.44 1.07
N VAL A 230 -6.07 10.31 0.37
CA VAL A 230 -4.86 9.53 0.06
C VAL A 230 -4.46 9.82 -1.37
N ILE A 231 -3.28 10.42 -1.54
CA ILE A 231 -2.74 10.84 -2.83
C ILE A 231 -1.74 9.79 -3.30
N GLY A 232 -2.12 9.04 -4.33
CA GLY A 232 -1.27 8.09 -5.04
C GLY A 232 -0.67 8.69 -6.31
N GLU A 233 0.07 7.89 -7.07
CA GLU A 233 0.63 8.29 -8.38
C GLU A 233 -0.48 8.55 -9.40
N THR A 234 -1.51 7.72 -9.41
CA THR A 234 -2.56 7.67 -10.43
C THR A 234 -3.96 7.85 -9.86
N MET A 235 -4.10 7.85 -8.54
CA MET A 235 -5.37 7.85 -7.84
C MET A 235 -5.37 8.85 -6.71
N LEU A 236 -6.47 9.58 -6.58
CA LEU A 236 -6.88 10.29 -5.37
C LEU A 236 -8.00 9.48 -4.73
N HIS A 237 -7.79 9.04 -3.49
CA HIS A 237 -8.80 8.37 -2.70
C HIS A 237 -9.32 9.32 -1.63
N ALA A 238 -10.63 9.35 -1.45
CA ALA A 238 -11.33 10.11 -0.43
C ALA A 238 -12.09 9.15 0.48
N VAL A 239 -11.76 9.16 1.76
CA VAL A 239 -12.34 8.25 2.76
C VAL A 239 -12.92 9.06 3.92
N SER A 240 -14.22 8.94 4.16
CA SER A 240 -14.87 9.56 5.31
C SER A 240 -14.52 8.80 6.59
N ILE A 241 -14.23 9.57 7.64
CA ILE A 241 -13.95 9.09 8.99
C ILE A 241 -15.07 9.54 9.91
N GLU A 242 -15.77 8.60 10.54
CA GLU A 242 -16.76 8.86 11.59
C GLU A 242 -16.38 8.05 12.85
N ASN A 243 -16.15 8.74 13.96
CA ASN A 243 -15.71 8.11 15.22
C ASN A 243 -14.46 7.21 15.05
N GLY A 244 -13.48 7.66 14.27
CA GLY A 244 -12.24 6.93 13.97
C GLY A 244 -12.44 5.69 13.10
N ARG A 245 -13.54 5.60 12.35
CA ARG A 245 -13.88 4.48 11.45
C ARG A 245 -14.06 4.94 10.03
N TRP A 246 -13.67 4.10 9.10
CA TRP A 246 -13.90 4.32 7.67
C TRP A 246 -15.38 4.10 7.35
N CYS A 247 -16.05 5.12 6.83
CA CYS A 247 -17.52 5.10 6.67
C CYS A 247 -18.00 5.27 5.23
N ALA A 248 -17.29 6.03 4.42
CA ALA A 248 -17.59 6.19 3.01
C ALA A 248 -16.30 6.27 2.21
N TYR A 249 -16.37 5.94 0.93
CA TYR A 249 -15.24 5.94 0.02
C TYR A 249 -15.66 6.45 -1.34
N ASP A 250 -14.83 7.29 -1.93
CA ASP A 250 -14.85 7.66 -3.34
C ASP A 250 -13.42 7.78 -3.85
N ALA A 251 -13.21 7.71 -5.16
CA ALA A 251 -11.91 7.87 -5.78
C ALA A 251 -12.00 8.52 -7.15
N GLN A 252 -10.91 9.18 -7.51
CA GLN A 252 -10.74 9.76 -8.83
C GLN A 252 -9.38 9.38 -9.39
N ARG A 253 -9.37 8.93 -10.65
CA ARG A 253 -8.11 8.78 -11.39
C ARG A 253 -7.51 10.14 -11.68
N VAL A 254 -6.21 10.28 -11.42
CA VAL A 254 -5.42 11.48 -11.65
C VAL A 254 -4.30 11.13 -12.60
N PHE A 255 -4.35 11.66 -13.80
CA PHE A 255 -3.28 11.51 -14.78
C PHE A 255 -2.69 12.90 -15.04
N ALA A 256 -1.37 12.98 -15.18
CA ALA A 256 -0.79 14.16 -15.82
C ALA A 256 -1.43 14.29 -17.21
N ASP A 257 -1.81 15.51 -17.57
CA ASP A 257 -2.30 15.77 -18.93
C ASP A 257 -1.21 15.48 -19.97
N ALA A 258 -1.59 15.43 -21.24
CA ALA A 258 -0.67 15.13 -22.35
C ALA A 258 0.49 16.16 -22.46
N GLY A 259 0.37 17.33 -21.83
CA GLY A 259 1.37 18.37 -21.74
C GLY A 259 2.31 18.25 -20.52
N GLY A 260 2.08 17.24 -19.66
CA GLY A 260 2.85 17.04 -18.43
C GLY A 260 2.54 18.08 -17.34
N ALA A 261 1.45 18.83 -17.46
CA ALA A 261 1.00 19.74 -16.43
C ALA A 261 0.56 18.97 -15.19
N ALA A 262 0.93 19.46 -14.01
CA ALA A 262 0.51 18.87 -12.76
C ALA A 262 -1.03 18.96 -12.62
N VAL A 263 -1.67 17.84 -12.28
CA VAL A 263 -3.10 17.84 -12.00
C VAL A 263 -3.36 18.69 -10.75
N PRO A 264 -4.33 19.60 -10.78
CA PRO A 264 -4.70 20.40 -9.61
C PRO A 264 -5.43 19.51 -8.58
N LEU A 265 -4.66 18.75 -7.79
CA LEU A 265 -5.16 17.74 -6.85
C LEU A 265 -6.22 18.29 -5.90
N ALA A 266 -6.06 19.53 -5.45
CA ALA A 266 -7.03 20.18 -4.56
C ALA A 266 -8.38 20.43 -5.24
N GLU A 267 -8.40 20.76 -6.53
CA GLU A 267 -9.63 20.90 -7.31
C GLU A 267 -10.30 19.53 -7.51
N VAL A 268 -9.51 18.51 -7.81
CA VAL A 268 -10.02 17.14 -7.93
C VAL A 268 -10.63 16.68 -6.60
N ALA A 269 -9.94 16.93 -5.48
CA ALA A 269 -10.44 16.60 -4.15
C ALA A 269 -11.75 17.34 -3.83
N ARG A 270 -11.86 18.63 -4.18
CA ARG A 270 -13.08 19.41 -4.05
C ARG A 270 -14.23 18.81 -4.86
N HIS A 271 -13.98 18.44 -6.11
CA HIS A 271 -15.02 17.81 -6.95
C HIS A 271 -15.45 16.45 -6.39
N VAL A 272 -14.54 15.63 -5.89
CA VAL A 272 -14.89 14.36 -5.22
C VAL A 272 -15.75 14.62 -4.00
N PHE A 273 -15.38 15.60 -3.16
CA PHE A 273 -16.12 15.98 -1.97
C PHE A 273 -17.54 16.50 -2.31
N GLU A 274 -17.65 17.39 -3.31
CA GLU A 274 -18.92 17.98 -3.72
C GLU A 274 -19.91 16.96 -4.31
N ARG A 275 -19.43 16.02 -5.12
CA ARG A 275 -20.28 15.00 -5.76
C ARG A 275 -20.68 13.85 -4.83
N SER A 276 -19.96 13.65 -3.72
CA SER A 276 -20.16 12.53 -2.82
C SER A 276 -20.77 12.97 -1.49
N PRO A 277 -22.12 13.08 -1.38
CA PRO A 277 -22.77 13.53 -0.14
C PRO A 277 -22.39 12.72 1.09
N ALA A 278 -22.04 11.42 0.89
CA ALA A 278 -21.59 10.55 1.97
C ALA A 278 -20.24 10.95 2.59
N LEU A 279 -19.46 11.83 1.92
CA LEU A 279 -18.19 12.35 2.43
C LEU A 279 -18.36 13.71 3.13
N ARG A 280 -19.52 14.35 3.03
CA ARG A 280 -19.74 15.69 3.58
C ARG A 280 -20.08 15.61 5.05
N HIS A 281 -19.39 16.44 5.82
CA HIS A 281 -19.66 16.70 7.23
C HIS A 281 -19.60 18.21 7.45
N ASP A 282 -20.43 18.72 8.34
CA ASP A 282 -20.29 20.08 8.85
C ASP A 282 -18.96 20.14 9.63
N ASP A 283 -18.18 21.19 9.45
CA ASP A 283 -16.84 21.37 10.06
C ASP A 283 -15.84 20.22 9.75
N CYS A 284 -15.79 19.77 8.51
CA CYS A 284 -14.98 18.64 8.08
C CYS A 284 -13.49 18.95 8.17
N GLU A 285 -12.76 18.24 9.05
CA GLU A 285 -11.32 18.22 9.04
C GLU A 285 -10.80 17.36 7.87
N VAL A 286 -9.80 17.85 7.15
CA VAL A 286 -9.20 17.15 6.01
C VAL A 286 -7.79 16.68 6.37
N TYR A 287 -7.56 15.39 6.23
CA TYR A 287 -6.27 14.74 6.47
C TYR A 287 -5.64 14.35 5.14
N LEU A 288 -4.47 14.91 4.81
CA LEU A 288 -3.72 14.60 3.60
C LEU A 288 -2.66 13.54 3.88
N TYR A 289 -2.61 12.50 3.06
CA TYR A 289 -1.61 11.45 3.13
C TYR A 289 -1.10 11.11 1.72
N GLY A 290 0.22 11.08 1.53
CA GLY A 290 0.85 10.68 0.27
C GLY A 290 1.87 11.66 -0.27
N ALA A 291 2.46 11.32 -1.41
CA ALA A 291 3.51 12.11 -2.05
C ALA A 291 2.93 13.37 -2.72
N GLY A 292 3.62 14.50 -2.56
CA GLY A 292 3.25 15.75 -3.23
C GLY A 292 2.03 16.47 -2.64
N ALA A 293 1.57 16.05 -1.47
CA ALA A 293 0.52 16.77 -0.74
C ALA A 293 1.08 18.09 -0.18
N ASP A 294 0.65 19.20 -0.76
CA ASP A 294 0.93 20.53 -0.24
C ASP A 294 -0.34 21.12 0.39
N PRO A 295 -0.44 21.20 1.73
CA PRO A 295 -1.61 21.70 2.41
C PRO A 295 -2.10 23.05 1.89
N ALA A 296 -1.19 23.97 1.56
CA ALA A 296 -1.54 25.31 1.09
C ALA A 296 -2.41 25.33 -0.18
N GLN A 297 -2.35 24.28 -0.99
CA GLN A 297 -3.23 24.14 -2.16
C GLN A 297 -4.65 23.78 -1.76
N PHE A 298 -4.80 22.99 -0.67
CA PHE A 298 -6.09 22.52 -0.18
C PHE A 298 -6.80 23.53 0.73
N ASP A 299 -6.06 24.41 1.42
CA ASP A 299 -6.60 25.48 2.27
C ASP A 299 -7.54 26.45 1.51
N ARG A 300 -7.50 26.43 0.17
CA ARG A 300 -8.42 27.22 -0.66
C ARG A 300 -9.84 26.66 -0.68
N TYR A 301 -10.01 25.39 -0.35
CA TYR A 301 -11.26 24.64 -0.50
C TYR A 301 -11.75 24.01 0.79
N PHE A 302 -10.86 23.90 1.80
CA PHE A 302 -11.13 23.23 3.08
C PHE A 302 -10.57 24.08 4.22
N ASP A 303 -11.37 24.29 5.27
CA ASP A 303 -11.00 25.19 6.37
C ASP A 303 -9.93 24.62 7.30
N HIS A 304 -9.86 23.29 7.44
CA HIS A 304 -8.95 22.61 8.35
C HIS A 304 -8.21 21.48 7.63
N VAL A 305 -6.97 21.74 7.22
CA VAL A 305 -6.15 20.77 6.48
C VAL A 305 -4.95 20.32 7.32
N HIS A 306 -4.79 19.03 7.48
CA HIS A 306 -3.72 18.40 8.25
C HIS A 306 -2.88 17.47 7.36
N LEU A 307 -1.58 17.73 7.27
CA LEU A 307 -0.67 16.82 6.59
C LEU A 307 -0.28 15.67 7.53
N LEU A 308 -0.60 14.46 7.11
CA LEU A 308 -0.13 13.24 7.78
C LEU A 308 1.19 12.84 7.12
N GLN A 309 2.30 13.00 7.85
CA GLN A 309 3.62 12.67 7.32
C GLN A 309 3.71 11.19 6.99
N ASP A 310 4.11 10.90 5.76
CA ASP A 310 4.55 9.56 5.34
C ASP A 310 6.07 9.59 5.18
N PRO A 311 6.85 8.91 6.03
CA PRO A 311 8.29 8.82 5.87
C PRO A 311 8.69 8.18 4.54
N ALA A 312 7.79 7.39 3.92
CA ALA A 312 8.00 6.78 2.61
C ALA A 312 7.52 7.65 1.43
N SER A 313 7.03 8.87 1.68
CA SER A 313 6.46 9.73 0.64
C SER A 313 7.45 10.13 -0.47
N ALA A 314 8.76 10.12 -0.17
CA ALA A 314 9.82 10.39 -1.13
C ALA A 314 10.20 9.16 -1.98
N GLN A 315 9.66 7.99 -1.70
CA GLN A 315 10.00 6.77 -2.43
C GLN A 315 9.18 6.64 -3.72
N ALA A 316 9.79 5.97 -4.72
CA ALA A 316 9.07 5.59 -5.93
C ALA A 316 7.83 4.73 -5.58
N PRO A 317 6.66 4.95 -6.23
CA PRO A 317 5.40 4.28 -5.90
C PRO A 317 5.50 2.75 -5.81
N ALA A 318 6.19 2.11 -6.74
CA ALA A 318 6.39 0.66 -6.74
C ALA A 318 7.18 0.18 -5.50
N ARG A 319 8.14 0.97 -4.99
CA ARG A 319 8.86 0.66 -3.75
C ARG A 319 7.97 0.74 -2.52
N ARG A 320 7.07 1.72 -2.45
CA ARG A 320 6.09 1.81 -1.36
C ARG A 320 5.17 0.60 -1.33
N LEU A 321 4.71 0.13 -2.50
CA LEU A 321 3.93 -1.11 -2.60
C LEU A 321 4.75 -2.32 -2.17
N LEU A 322 6.04 -2.37 -2.51
CA LEU A 322 6.95 -3.42 -2.07
C LEU A 322 7.08 -3.46 -0.54
N GLU A 323 7.17 -2.30 0.13
CA GLU A 323 7.19 -2.24 1.61
C GLU A 323 5.92 -2.83 2.24
N PHE A 324 4.76 -2.66 1.61
CA PHE A 324 3.53 -3.30 2.08
C PHE A 324 3.54 -4.81 1.88
N ALA A 325 4.29 -5.32 0.91
CA ALA A 325 4.44 -6.74 0.63
C ALA A 325 5.47 -7.43 1.54
N GLN A 326 6.42 -6.68 2.09
CA GLN A 326 7.47 -7.16 3.00
C GLN A 326 6.94 -7.37 4.43
#